data_d204d88c02319c97083ac2bbe76f0418
#
_entry.id   d204d88c02319c97083ac2bbe76f0418
#
_cell.length_a   1.000
_cell.length_b   1.000
_cell.length_c   1.000
_cell.angle_alpha   90.00
_cell.angle_beta   90.00
_cell.angle_gamma   90.00
#
_symmetry.space_group_name_H-M   'P 1'
#
loop_
_entity.id
_entity.type
_entity.pdbx_description
1 polymer ?
#
loop_
_entity_poly.entity_id
_entity_poly.type
_entity_poly.pdbx_seq_one_letter_code
_entity_poly.pdbx_strand_id
1 'polypeptide(L)'
;EHPAVESWLELTNFPLNLSDHGFDVGIRIGEPPDSRLVAKRILPNRRVLCASPSYIAKMPALNVPSDLAQHSCLVIRENDSDFPLWRFEHRHSSQRQAVKVSGQLASNDGEVITRLALDGHGVMLRSWWDVNEHLASGALRTLLPDWQGVRADFYAVFEHRRHIPTRISAFIDFLQREMAGRVPALPNG
;
A
#
# COMPACT_ATOMS: atom_id res chain seq x y z
N GLU A 1 18.82 -17.19 -10.23
CA GLU A 1 18.77 -18.53 -9.62
C GLU A 1 18.17 -19.57 -10.58
N HIS A 2 17.30 -19.17 -11.53
CA HIS A 2 16.60 -20.07 -12.45
C HIS A 2 16.74 -19.57 -13.89
N PRO A 3 17.90 -19.77 -14.55
CA PRO A 3 18.22 -19.17 -15.86
C PRO A 3 17.30 -19.63 -17.01
N ALA A 4 16.59 -20.73 -16.82
CA ALA A 4 15.62 -21.27 -17.79
C ALA A 4 14.19 -20.67 -17.63
N VAL A 5 13.98 -19.76 -16.68
CA VAL A 5 12.66 -19.13 -16.47
C VAL A 5 12.65 -17.79 -17.17
N GLU A 6 11.80 -17.65 -18.16
CA GLU A 6 11.46 -16.37 -18.77
C GLU A 6 10.36 -15.68 -17.93
N SER A 7 10.49 -14.37 -17.75
CA SER A 7 9.53 -13.59 -16.97
C SER A 7 9.06 -12.38 -17.76
N TRP A 8 7.75 -12.20 -17.82
CA TRP A 8 7.12 -10.98 -18.31
C TRP A 8 6.41 -10.30 -17.16
N LEU A 9 6.77 -9.04 -16.89
CA LEU A 9 6.17 -8.23 -15.83
C LEU A 9 5.27 -7.16 -16.45
N GLU A 10 4.02 -7.14 -16.02
CA GLU A 10 3.07 -6.08 -16.33
C GLU A 10 2.66 -5.33 -15.06
N LEU A 11 2.70 -4.01 -15.12
CA LEU A 11 2.27 -3.13 -14.03
C LEU A 11 0.92 -2.52 -14.37
N THR A 12 -0.05 -2.71 -13.47
CA THR A 12 -1.40 -2.17 -13.65
C THR A 12 -2.06 -1.88 -12.30
N ASN A 13 -2.91 -0.86 -12.27
CA ASN A 13 -3.75 -0.55 -11.11
C ASN A 13 -5.20 -1.07 -11.30
N PHE A 14 -5.49 -1.69 -12.43
CA PHE A 14 -6.78 -2.31 -12.66
C PHE A 14 -6.76 -3.77 -12.19
N PRO A 15 -7.85 -4.25 -11.56
CA PRO A 15 -7.98 -5.65 -11.23
C PRO A 15 -8.03 -6.46 -12.54
N LEU A 16 -6.96 -7.21 -12.81
CA LEU A 16 -6.92 -8.13 -13.93
C LEU A 16 -7.37 -9.51 -13.48
N ASN A 17 -8.17 -10.15 -14.34
CA ASN A 17 -8.37 -11.58 -14.24
C ASN A 17 -7.12 -12.27 -14.80
N LEU A 18 -6.39 -12.98 -13.96
CA LEU A 18 -5.12 -13.61 -14.34
C LEU A 18 -5.26 -14.56 -15.52
N SER A 19 -6.32 -15.36 -15.54
CA SER A 19 -6.59 -16.32 -16.61
C SER A 19 -6.82 -15.68 -17.95
N ASP A 20 -7.63 -14.62 -17.99
CA ASP A 20 -8.04 -13.95 -19.22
C ASP A 20 -6.84 -13.28 -19.91
N HIS A 21 -5.83 -12.92 -19.13
CA HIS A 21 -4.62 -12.26 -19.61
C HIS A 21 -3.37 -13.15 -19.65
N GLY A 22 -3.50 -14.44 -19.28
CA GLY A 22 -2.41 -15.41 -19.36
C GLY A 22 -1.32 -15.23 -18.30
N PHE A 23 -1.60 -14.53 -17.20
CA PHE A 23 -0.66 -14.37 -16.10
C PHE A 23 -0.69 -15.56 -15.15
N ASP A 24 0.49 -16.02 -14.74
CA ASP A 24 0.63 -17.10 -13.76
C ASP A 24 0.43 -16.62 -12.32
N VAL A 25 0.88 -15.40 -11.99
CA VAL A 25 0.88 -14.83 -10.64
C VAL A 25 0.58 -13.33 -10.70
N GLY A 26 -0.29 -12.86 -9.81
CA GLY A 26 -0.49 -11.44 -9.53
C GLY A 26 0.08 -11.07 -8.16
N ILE A 27 0.71 -9.91 -8.04
CA ILE A 27 1.12 -9.34 -6.75
C ILE A 27 0.17 -8.19 -6.43
N ARG A 28 -0.45 -8.24 -5.25
CA ARG A 28 -1.39 -7.22 -4.84
C ARG A 28 -1.29 -6.86 -3.36
N ILE A 29 -1.78 -5.68 -3.03
CA ILE A 29 -1.89 -5.18 -1.65
C ILE A 29 -3.29 -5.51 -1.13
N GLY A 30 -3.37 -6.12 0.06
CA GLY A 30 -4.61 -6.57 0.69
C GLY A 30 -5.08 -7.94 0.19
N GLU A 31 -5.92 -8.59 0.98
CA GLU A 31 -6.50 -9.88 0.61
C GLU A 31 -7.41 -9.77 -0.62
N PRO A 32 -7.33 -10.71 -1.56
CA PRO A 32 -8.22 -10.71 -2.70
C PRO A 32 -9.66 -11.01 -2.23
N PRO A 33 -10.64 -10.29 -2.76
CA PRO A 33 -12.05 -10.58 -2.46
C PRO A 33 -12.56 -11.84 -3.16
N ASP A 34 -11.85 -12.33 -4.19
CA ASP A 34 -12.25 -13.48 -5.00
C ASP A 34 -11.75 -14.79 -4.39
N SER A 35 -12.68 -15.63 -3.93
CA SER A 35 -12.39 -16.94 -3.34
C SER A 35 -11.87 -17.99 -4.34
N ARG A 36 -11.89 -17.70 -5.65
CA ARG A 36 -11.35 -18.59 -6.70
C ARG A 36 -9.82 -18.52 -6.78
N LEU A 37 -9.23 -17.48 -6.21
CA LEU A 37 -7.78 -17.31 -6.17
C LEU A 37 -7.21 -17.84 -4.86
N VAL A 38 -6.04 -18.46 -4.97
CA VAL A 38 -5.20 -18.74 -3.81
C VAL A 38 -4.39 -17.49 -3.51
N ALA A 39 -4.41 -17.05 -2.26
CA ALA A 39 -3.62 -15.93 -1.79
C ALA A 39 -2.53 -16.42 -0.82
N LYS A 40 -1.27 -16.22 -1.17
CA LYS A 40 -0.13 -16.48 -0.27
C LYS A 40 0.47 -15.14 0.16
N ARG A 41 0.45 -14.86 1.46
CA ARG A 41 1.08 -13.63 1.97
C ARG A 41 2.58 -13.66 1.73
N ILE A 42 3.10 -12.60 1.11
CA ILE A 42 4.52 -12.43 0.83
C ILE A 42 5.19 -11.61 1.92
N LEU A 43 4.60 -10.47 2.27
CA LEU A 43 5.20 -9.50 3.17
C LEU A 43 4.12 -8.83 4.02
N PRO A 44 4.32 -8.71 5.35
CA PRO A 44 3.48 -7.86 6.17
C PRO A 44 3.68 -6.39 5.77
N ASN A 45 2.58 -5.67 5.66
CA ASN A 45 2.60 -4.24 5.34
C ASN A 45 1.42 -3.53 6.00
N ARG A 46 1.59 -2.24 6.22
CA ARG A 46 0.58 -1.34 6.78
C ARG A 46 0.60 -0.02 6.04
N ARG A 47 -0.53 0.61 5.97
CA ARG A 47 -0.60 1.99 5.47
C ARG A 47 -0.21 2.97 6.57
N VAL A 48 0.55 4.01 6.19
CA VAL A 48 1.05 5.06 7.08
C VAL A 48 0.58 6.40 6.55
N LEU A 49 0.01 7.21 7.43
CA LEU A 49 -0.34 8.59 7.12
C LEU A 49 0.90 9.47 7.31
N CYS A 50 1.29 10.18 6.28
CA CYS A 50 2.49 11.02 6.32
C CYS A 50 2.38 12.24 5.40
N ALA A 51 3.22 13.24 5.69
CA ALA A 51 3.40 14.42 4.87
C ALA A 51 4.81 14.98 5.06
N SER A 52 5.23 15.91 4.21
CA SER A 52 6.51 16.62 4.38
C SER A 52 6.45 17.62 5.54
N PRO A 53 7.59 17.91 6.19
CA PRO A 53 7.68 18.95 7.23
C PRO A 53 7.20 20.33 6.73
N SER A 54 7.44 20.65 5.46
CA SER A 54 7.03 21.92 4.86
C SER A 54 5.51 22.07 4.74
N TYR A 55 4.79 20.99 4.52
CA TYR A 55 3.33 20.97 4.55
C TYR A 55 2.80 21.07 5.98
N ILE A 56 3.33 20.28 6.89
CA ILE A 56 2.91 20.23 8.30
C ILE A 56 3.02 21.60 8.97
N ALA A 57 4.10 22.36 8.68
CA ALA A 57 4.34 23.67 9.26
C ALA A 57 3.31 24.73 8.86
N LYS A 58 2.56 24.52 7.78
CA LYS A 58 1.60 25.50 7.22
C LYS A 58 0.14 25.15 7.52
N MET A 59 -0.11 23.96 8.02
CA MET A 59 -1.48 23.44 8.16
C MET A 59 -1.88 23.28 9.62
N PRO A 60 -3.18 23.26 9.94
CA PRO A 60 -3.66 22.98 11.29
C PRO A 60 -3.14 21.62 11.80
N ALA A 61 -3.09 21.48 13.12
CA ALA A 61 -2.73 20.20 13.72
C ALA A 61 -3.76 19.11 13.35
N LEU A 62 -3.26 17.91 13.05
CA LEU A 62 -4.07 16.74 12.72
C LEU A 62 -4.01 15.78 13.91
N ASN A 63 -5.07 15.79 14.75
CA ASN A 63 -5.12 15.03 15.99
C ASN A 63 -5.97 13.77 15.89
N VAL A 64 -7.02 13.82 15.09
CA VAL A 64 -7.94 12.69 14.83
C VAL A 64 -8.17 12.53 13.33
N PRO A 65 -8.55 11.33 12.86
CA PRO A 65 -8.75 11.10 11.42
C PRO A 65 -9.77 12.04 10.76
N SER A 66 -10.79 12.53 11.49
CA SER A 66 -11.77 13.48 10.96
C SER A 66 -11.18 14.84 10.57
N ASP A 67 -10.04 15.22 11.15
CA ASP A 67 -9.37 16.48 10.84
C ASP A 67 -8.84 16.52 9.40
N LEU A 68 -8.72 15.34 8.75
CA LEU A 68 -8.37 15.23 7.33
C LEU A 68 -9.31 16.02 6.41
N ALA A 69 -10.51 16.35 6.85
CA ALA A 69 -11.43 17.22 6.12
C ALA A 69 -10.87 18.64 5.89
N GLN A 70 -9.90 19.07 6.70
CA GLN A 70 -9.25 20.38 6.62
C GLN A 70 -7.91 20.32 5.87
N HIS A 71 -7.52 19.14 5.36
CA HIS A 71 -6.25 18.91 4.71
C HIS A 71 -6.40 18.59 3.23
N SER A 72 -5.40 18.95 2.44
CA SER A 72 -5.27 18.48 1.07
C SER A 72 -4.80 17.02 1.09
N CYS A 73 -5.68 16.09 0.73
CA CYS A 73 -5.36 14.69 0.68
C CYS A 73 -4.91 14.27 -0.72
N LEU A 74 -3.71 13.70 -0.82
CA LEU A 74 -3.16 13.17 -2.06
C LEU A 74 -3.65 11.75 -2.25
N VAL A 75 -4.48 11.54 -3.27
CA VAL A 75 -5.26 10.32 -3.43
C VAL A 75 -4.68 9.43 -4.50
N ILE A 76 -4.46 8.14 -4.15
CA ILE A 76 -4.24 7.11 -5.16
C ILE A 76 -5.60 6.63 -5.63
N ARG A 77 -5.84 6.73 -6.93
CA ARG A 77 -7.01 6.14 -7.58
C ARG A 77 -6.67 4.72 -8.04
N GLU A 78 -7.06 3.77 -7.22
CA GLU A 78 -7.06 2.34 -7.54
C GLU A 78 -8.53 1.98 -7.86
N ASN A 79 -8.87 1.76 -9.11
CA ASN A 79 -10.25 1.52 -9.60
C ASN A 79 -11.14 2.79 -9.68
N ASP A 80 -12.24 2.68 -10.44
CA ASP A 80 -13.26 3.71 -10.65
C ASP A 80 -14.11 4.06 -9.40
N SER A 81 -13.61 3.82 -8.20
CA SER A 81 -14.34 4.22 -6.99
C SER A 81 -14.34 5.74 -6.85
N ASP A 82 -15.51 6.34 -6.90
CA ASP A 82 -15.73 7.79 -6.89
C ASP A 82 -15.16 8.51 -5.66
N PHE A 83 -14.91 7.80 -4.56
CA PHE A 83 -14.48 8.41 -3.31
C PHE A 83 -13.43 7.58 -2.56
N PRO A 84 -12.24 8.14 -2.34
CA PRO A 84 -11.23 7.50 -1.52
C PRO A 84 -11.65 7.48 -0.05
N LEU A 85 -11.78 6.28 0.50
CA LEU A 85 -12.09 6.05 1.90
C LEU A 85 -10.84 5.58 2.64
N TRP A 86 -10.28 6.42 3.47
CA TRP A 86 -9.15 6.05 4.30
C TRP A 86 -9.61 5.47 5.63
N ARG A 87 -9.06 4.32 6.00
CA ARG A 87 -9.43 3.58 7.20
C ARG A 87 -8.29 3.59 8.19
N PHE A 88 -8.63 3.87 9.46
CA PHE A 88 -7.69 3.95 10.56
C PHE A 88 -8.15 3.07 11.72
N GLU A 89 -7.18 2.58 12.48
CA GLU A 89 -7.36 1.85 13.74
C GLU A 89 -6.61 2.59 14.84
N HIS A 90 -7.25 2.77 15.99
CA HIS A 90 -6.59 3.38 17.13
C HIS A 90 -5.62 2.39 17.76
N ARG A 91 -4.40 2.83 18.09
CA ARG A 91 -3.31 1.94 18.54
C ARG A 91 -3.58 1.28 19.90
N HIS A 92 -4.30 1.98 20.78
CA HIS A 92 -4.51 1.60 22.17
C HIS A 92 -5.95 1.25 22.49
N SER A 93 -6.83 1.12 21.49
CA SER A 93 -8.23 0.74 21.68
C SER A 93 -8.75 -0.01 20.45
N SER A 94 -9.96 -0.58 20.56
CA SER A 94 -10.63 -1.21 19.42
C SER A 94 -11.33 -0.21 18.47
N GLN A 95 -11.09 1.08 18.66
CA GLN A 95 -11.75 2.12 17.87
C GLN A 95 -11.23 2.12 16.43
N ARG A 96 -12.17 2.20 15.48
CA ARG A 96 -11.89 2.32 14.06
C ARG A 96 -12.62 3.52 13.48
N GLN A 97 -11.96 4.21 12.56
CA GLN A 97 -12.57 5.30 11.82
C GLN A 97 -12.33 5.12 10.32
N ALA A 98 -13.34 5.46 9.53
CA ALA A 98 -13.25 5.54 8.09
C ALA A 98 -13.59 6.98 7.68
N VAL A 99 -12.68 7.63 6.98
CA VAL A 99 -12.82 9.03 6.58
C VAL A 99 -12.83 9.11 5.07
N LYS A 100 -13.89 9.72 4.53
CA LYS A 100 -13.94 10.11 3.14
C LYS A 100 -13.03 11.32 2.97
N VAL A 101 -11.98 11.19 2.19
CA VAL A 101 -11.01 12.24 1.98
C VAL A 101 -11.19 12.90 0.62
N SER A 102 -10.72 14.12 0.51
CA SER A 102 -10.75 14.88 -0.75
C SER A 102 -9.43 15.63 -0.94
N GLY A 103 -9.10 15.90 -2.19
CA GLY A 103 -7.95 16.71 -2.56
C GLY A 103 -7.97 17.01 -4.05
N GLN A 104 -7.26 18.05 -4.44
CA GLN A 104 -7.20 18.49 -5.84
C GLN A 104 -6.26 17.63 -6.69
N LEU A 105 -5.36 16.89 -6.04
CA LEU A 105 -4.35 16.08 -6.72
C LEU A 105 -4.60 14.61 -6.46
N ALA A 106 -4.70 13.85 -7.53
CA ALA A 106 -4.85 12.42 -7.51
C ALA A 106 -4.04 11.79 -8.65
N SER A 107 -3.55 10.58 -8.44
CA SER A 107 -2.87 9.79 -9.46
C SER A 107 -3.20 8.32 -9.25
N ASN A 108 -3.11 7.52 -10.31
CA ASN A 108 -3.10 6.06 -10.20
C ASN A 108 -1.68 5.52 -9.93
N ASP A 109 -0.67 6.38 -9.94
CA ASP A 109 0.72 6.04 -9.66
C ASP A 109 1.11 6.47 -8.24
N GLY A 110 1.57 5.51 -7.46
CA GLY A 110 1.95 5.74 -6.06
C GLY A 110 3.23 6.56 -5.91
N GLU A 111 4.16 6.47 -6.85
CA GLU A 111 5.39 7.26 -6.83
C GLU A 111 5.11 8.74 -7.06
N VAL A 112 4.22 9.05 -8.01
CA VAL A 112 3.73 10.41 -8.24
C VAL A 112 3.11 10.99 -6.96
N ILE A 113 2.27 10.24 -6.26
CA ILE A 113 1.68 10.68 -4.99
C ILE A 113 2.76 10.92 -3.93
N THR A 114 3.75 10.04 -3.83
CA THR A 114 4.86 10.21 -2.88
C THR A 114 5.67 11.48 -3.21
N ARG A 115 5.94 11.73 -4.48
CA ARG A 115 6.64 12.95 -4.91
C ARG A 115 5.87 14.22 -4.56
N LEU A 116 4.58 14.25 -4.84
CA LEU A 116 3.72 15.38 -4.47
C LEU A 116 3.71 15.64 -2.95
N ALA A 117 3.74 14.61 -2.13
CA ALA A 117 3.82 14.77 -0.68
C ALA A 117 5.18 15.33 -0.23
N LEU A 118 6.29 14.86 -0.81
CA LEU A 118 7.64 15.39 -0.57
C LEU A 118 7.73 16.88 -0.94
N ASP A 119 7.10 17.27 -2.03
CA ASP A 119 7.06 18.65 -2.52
C ASP A 119 6.09 19.55 -1.69
N GLY A 120 5.38 18.99 -0.70
CA GLY A 120 4.56 19.75 0.24
C GLY A 120 3.15 20.06 -0.23
N HIS A 121 2.58 19.26 -1.13
CA HIS A 121 1.24 19.49 -1.67
C HIS A 121 0.11 18.88 -0.83
N GLY A 122 0.41 18.01 0.14
CA GLY A 122 -0.65 17.41 0.95
C GLY A 122 -0.19 16.28 1.86
N VAL A 123 -1.19 15.66 2.49
CA VAL A 123 -1.05 14.42 3.26
C VAL A 123 -1.36 13.21 2.37
N MET A 124 -0.71 12.09 2.63
CA MET A 124 -0.96 10.84 1.91
C MET A 124 -1.04 9.65 2.86
N LEU A 125 -1.81 8.64 2.47
CA LEU A 125 -1.87 7.33 3.15
C LEU A 125 -1.19 6.30 2.26
N ARG A 126 0.04 5.89 2.61
CA ARG A 126 0.90 5.04 1.78
C ARG A 126 1.38 3.79 2.50
N SER A 127 1.78 2.77 1.73
CA SER A 127 2.47 1.59 2.24
C SER A 127 3.73 1.96 3.00
N TRP A 128 3.95 1.34 4.14
CA TRP A 128 5.23 1.43 4.87
C TRP A 128 6.42 1.10 3.97
N TRP A 129 6.25 0.11 3.11
CA TRP A 129 7.24 -0.26 2.10
C TRP A 129 7.73 0.94 1.28
N ASP A 130 6.83 1.80 0.82
CA ASP A 130 7.15 2.90 -0.09
C ASP A 130 7.76 4.11 0.64
N VAL A 131 7.44 4.30 1.93
CA VAL A 131 7.74 5.56 2.61
C VAL A 131 8.81 5.44 3.72
N ASN A 132 9.23 4.22 4.07
CA ASN A 132 10.13 4.02 5.21
C ASN A 132 11.45 4.78 5.10
N GLU A 133 12.07 4.85 3.93
CA GLU A 133 13.32 5.59 3.70
C GLU A 133 13.12 7.10 3.83
N HIS A 134 12.00 7.63 3.34
CA HIS A 134 11.65 9.04 3.46
C HIS A 134 11.33 9.42 4.92
N LEU A 135 10.76 8.51 5.68
CA LEU A 135 10.53 8.69 7.11
C LEU A 135 11.84 8.63 7.89
N ALA A 136 12.71 7.69 7.56
CA ALA A 136 14.03 7.56 8.20
C ALA A 136 14.93 8.77 7.94
N SER A 137 14.88 9.35 6.75
CA SER A 137 15.62 10.57 6.39
C SER A 137 14.98 11.86 6.93
N GLY A 138 13.75 11.80 7.44
CA GLY A 138 12.99 12.99 7.89
C GLY A 138 12.38 13.81 6.76
N ALA A 139 12.49 13.39 5.51
CA ALA A 139 11.84 14.02 4.35
C ALA A 139 10.31 13.94 4.44
N LEU A 140 9.81 12.88 5.07
CA LEU A 140 8.41 12.73 5.49
C LEU A 140 8.35 12.55 7.01
N ARG A 141 7.19 12.90 7.60
CA ARG A 141 6.86 12.63 9.00
C ARG A 141 5.52 11.94 9.10
N THR A 142 5.42 10.99 10.03
CA THR A 142 4.15 10.35 10.34
C THR A 142 3.21 11.32 11.04
N LEU A 143 1.93 11.18 10.76
CA LEU A 143 0.85 11.95 11.35
C LEU A 143 -0.08 11.00 12.13
N LEU A 144 -0.90 11.55 13.01
CA LEU A 144 -1.83 10.80 13.86
C LEU A 144 -1.11 9.72 14.70
N PRO A 145 -0.31 10.10 15.71
CA PRO A 145 0.51 9.16 16.47
C PRO A 145 -0.29 8.05 17.16
N ASP A 146 -1.53 8.33 17.59
CA ASP A 146 -2.41 7.36 18.24
C ASP A 146 -3.22 6.51 17.26
N TRP A 147 -3.14 6.80 15.97
CA TRP A 147 -3.85 6.11 14.92
C TRP A 147 -2.88 5.48 13.91
N GLN A 148 -3.32 4.45 13.28
CA GLN A 148 -2.57 3.80 12.21
C GLN A 148 -3.50 3.42 11.07
N GLY A 149 -2.98 3.44 9.86
CA GLY A 149 -3.69 2.89 8.72
C GLY A 149 -3.87 1.38 8.86
N VAL A 150 -4.88 0.83 8.24
CA VAL A 150 -5.16 -0.61 8.30
C VAL A 150 -4.02 -1.43 7.72
N ARG A 151 -3.95 -2.70 8.13
CA ARG A 151 -3.06 -3.68 7.50
C ARG A 151 -3.38 -3.78 6.02
N ALA A 152 -2.33 -3.86 5.24
CA ALA A 152 -2.39 -3.92 3.78
C ALA A 152 -1.24 -4.80 3.28
N ASP A 153 -1.17 -6.03 3.77
CA ASP A 153 -0.11 -6.99 3.48
C ASP A 153 -0.03 -7.26 1.98
N PHE A 154 1.16 -7.60 1.49
CA PHE A 154 1.35 -8.02 0.10
C PHE A 154 1.04 -9.49 -0.06
N TYR A 155 0.28 -9.80 -1.09
CA TYR A 155 -0.09 -11.17 -1.43
C TYR A 155 0.30 -11.51 -2.86
N ALA A 156 0.85 -12.72 -3.04
CA ALA A 156 0.85 -13.38 -4.33
C ALA A 156 -0.49 -14.07 -4.51
N VAL A 157 -1.16 -13.79 -5.62
CA VAL A 157 -2.42 -14.41 -5.97
C VAL A 157 -2.25 -15.21 -7.26
N PHE A 158 -2.83 -16.40 -7.31
CA PHE A 158 -2.80 -17.28 -8.46
C PHE A 158 -4.04 -18.18 -8.44
N GLU A 159 -4.34 -18.78 -9.57
CA GLU A 159 -5.50 -19.67 -9.67
C GLU A 159 -5.38 -20.91 -8.81
N HIS A 160 -6.50 -21.33 -8.23
CA HIS A 160 -6.58 -22.60 -7.54
C HIS A 160 -6.42 -23.74 -8.56
N ARG A 161 -5.33 -24.51 -8.44
CA ARG A 161 -5.07 -25.69 -9.26
C ARG A 161 -4.81 -26.88 -8.35
N ARG A 162 -5.15 -28.08 -8.80
CA ARG A 162 -4.89 -29.33 -8.06
C ARG A 162 -3.40 -29.49 -7.68
N HIS A 163 -2.51 -28.96 -8.55
CA HIS A 163 -1.07 -28.91 -8.30
C HIS A 163 -0.55 -27.52 -8.73
N ILE A 164 0.13 -26.84 -7.82
CA ILE A 164 0.77 -25.56 -8.11
C ILE A 164 2.04 -25.87 -8.93
N PRO A 165 2.20 -25.29 -10.12
CA PRO A 165 3.41 -25.47 -10.90
C PRO A 165 4.65 -25.03 -10.13
N THR A 166 5.74 -25.79 -10.23
CA THR A 166 7.01 -25.55 -9.50
C THR A 166 7.54 -24.12 -9.75
N ARG A 167 7.38 -23.59 -10.98
CA ARG A 167 7.79 -22.21 -11.30
C ARG A 167 7.07 -21.16 -10.45
N ILE A 168 5.79 -21.35 -10.16
CA ILE A 168 4.99 -20.42 -9.31
C ILE A 168 5.48 -20.51 -7.87
N SER A 169 5.64 -21.71 -7.32
CA SER A 169 6.15 -21.89 -5.96
C SER A 169 7.54 -21.30 -5.80
N ALA A 170 8.46 -21.59 -6.73
CA ALA A 170 9.82 -21.06 -6.72
C ALA A 170 9.85 -19.53 -6.79
N PHE A 171 9.00 -18.92 -7.62
CA PHE A 171 8.90 -17.48 -7.72
C PHE A 171 8.39 -16.84 -6.42
N ILE A 172 7.36 -17.42 -5.80
CA ILE A 172 6.80 -16.90 -4.54
C ILE A 172 7.83 -17.05 -3.42
N ASP A 173 8.52 -18.18 -3.31
CA ASP A 173 9.54 -18.41 -2.30
C ASP A 173 10.75 -17.48 -2.50
N PHE A 174 11.12 -17.21 -3.75
CA PHE A 174 12.12 -16.19 -4.10
C PHE A 174 11.68 -14.81 -3.61
N LEU A 175 10.45 -14.36 -3.93
CA LEU A 175 9.94 -13.07 -3.48
C LEU A 175 9.92 -12.95 -1.96
N GLN A 176 9.44 -13.97 -1.25
CA GLN A 176 9.40 -13.94 0.22
C GLN A 176 10.80 -13.78 0.82
N ARG A 177 11.80 -14.50 0.28
CA ARG A 177 13.17 -14.43 0.75
C ARG A 177 13.81 -13.07 0.47
N GLU A 178 13.70 -12.57 -0.75
CA GLU A 178 14.30 -11.30 -1.16
C GLU A 178 13.64 -10.10 -0.47
N MET A 179 12.33 -10.12 -0.32
CA MET A 179 11.61 -9.01 0.30
C MET A 179 11.81 -8.97 1.81
N ALA A 180 11.93 -10.13 2.49
CA ALA A 180 12.13 -10.17 3.94
C ALA A 180 13.42 -9.46 4.40
N GLY A 181 14.45 -9.44 3.55
CA GLY A 181 15.74 -8.79 3.85
C GLY A 181 15.81 -7.29 3.51
N ARG A 182 14.84 -6.78 2.76
CA ARG A 182 14.91 -5.40 2.20
C ARG A 182 14.02 -4.39 2.91
N VAL A 183 13.04 -4.85 3.67
CA VAL A 183 12.10 -3.94 4.34
C VAL A 183 12.34 -3.94 5.83
N PRO A 184 12.55 -2.77 6.43
CA PRO A 184 12.57 -2.64 7.88
C PRO A 184 11.29 -3.19 8.48
N ALA A 185 11.38 -3.77 9.67
CA ALA A 185 10.21 -4.21 10.41
C ALA A 185 9.17 -3.08 10.48
N LEU A 186 7.91 -3.44 10.41
CA LEU A 186 6.83 -2.47 10.65
C LEU A 186 7.09 -1.78 11.99
N PRO A 187 6.93 -0.45 12.10
CA PRO A 187 7.01 0.21 13.38
C PRO A 187 6.00 -0.45 14.32
N ASN A 188 6.47 -0.89 15.47
CA ASN A 188 5.65 -1.57 16.47
C ASN A 188 4.41 -0.73 16.76
N GLY A 189 3.25 -1.33 16.55
CA GLY A 189 1.96 -0.78 16.96
C GLY A 189 1.74 -1.11 18.43
#